data_b05f258a57d477712741ed4b758e900c
#
_entry.id   b05f258a57d477712741ed4b758e900c
#
_cell.length_a   1.000
_cell.length_b   1.000
_cell.length_c   1.000
_cell.angle_alpha   90.00
_cell.angle_beta   90.00
_cell.angle_gamma   90.00
#
_symmetry.space_group_name_H-M   'P 1'
#
loop_
_entity.id
_entity.type
_entity.pdbx_description
1 polymer ?
#
loop_
_entity_poly.entity_id
_entity_poly.type
_entity_poly.pdbx_seq_one_letter_code
_entity_poly.pdbx_strand_id
1 'polypeptide(L)'
;MRRAALTMESDLQPNAQLLVAAASAALQLGDLKLAETLAGQAAAAGCGLEAKITQAMAITWQERGTDAEAVLAELASEMRGPIRAQIAILRAMNFAISLGDAASAERELDEAIPADDEAAQAIANALRALIDVVRGHSRAVDRAGIILSGTPANGIAQMMLIWTLVSGLGDLGRIDEIESAANAGYRLAETSAEASHLRMPLAALQGISYRLAGALTSSEAMIARIRRDTIDVPFQQSWHSFFSGLSAMSRGDLAAAQRSLQETLAHREGGGGGRMTKAFVRSWLATVAGMAGRAVDARREFAALEWWDQDTDTCVWDAEKSLAEAWSCAAEGATSQAISIARDGAARECERGRSAWELMLLQTATQFGDHTTAVRLAGLVDLVQGPRAPAAAAHAAALGAGDGGALVDASRQYEAFGDRIAAADSAAQAVVVYQRAGFRGAAMSASVAAQRLAAECRGAQTPALRAATWEQPFTVRQREIISLAARGLSNKEIADRLTMSIRSVEGHLFRASQRVGANSREQLISILQGS
;
A
#
# COMPACT_ATOMS: atom_id res chain seq x y z
N MET A 1 -6.52 19.86 28.45
CA MET A 1 -6.54 20.41 27.10
C MET A 1 -7.30 21.72 26.97
N ARG A 2 -8.63 21.81 27.17
CA ARG A 2 -9.40 23.06 26.99
C ARG A 2 -8.86 24.25 27.79
N ARG A 3 -8.46 24.04 29.06
CA ARG A 3 -7.85 25.09 29.88
C ARG A 3 -6.49 25.54 29.34
N ALA A 4 -5.65 24.62 28.87
CA ALA A 4 -4.35 24.95 28.28
C ALA A 4 -4.52 25.73 26.96
N ALA A 5 -5.44 25.28 26.06
CA ALA A 5 -5.75 26.00 24.84
C ALA A 5 -6.26 27.42 25.09
N LEU A 6 -7.15 27.61 26.08
CA LEU A 6 -7.63 28.94 26.47
C LEU A 6 -6.54 29.82 27.08
N THR A 7 -5.59 29.22 27.83
CA THR A 7 -4.44 29.97 28.38
C THR A 7 -3.52 30.48 27.26
N MET A 8 -3.38 29.71 26.17
CA MET A 8 -2.60 30.11 24.99
C MET A 8 -3.19 31.31 24.23
N GLU A 9 -4.52 31.46 24.27
CA GLU A 9 -5.25 32.56 23.63
C GLU A 9 -5.38 33.79 24.57
N SER A 10 -4.86 33.72 25.78
CA SER A 10 -4.95 34.76 26.82
C SER A 10 -3.60 35.40 27.12
N ASP A 11 -3.60 36.62 27.70
CA ASP A 11 -2.39 37.32 28.16
C ASP A 11 -1.80 36.75 29.47
N LEU A 12 -2.32 35.62 29.95
CA LEU A 12 -1.83 34.95 31.15
C LEU A 12 -0.54 34.21 30.89
N GLN A 13 0.43 34.29 31.78
CA GLN A 13 1.64 33.47 31.71
C GLN A 13 1.26 31.97 31.75
N PRO A 14 1.67 31.18 30.75
CA PRO A 14 1.31 29.76 30.69
C PRO A 14 1.99 29.02 31.85
N ASN A 15 1.22 28.20 32.57
CA ASN A 15 1.78 27.24 33.51
C ASN A 15 2.44 26.09 32.71
N ALA A 16 3.77 26.02 32.77
CA ALA A 16 4.56 25.07 31.98
C ALA A 16 4.17 23.61 32.27
N GLN A 17 3.89 23.23 33.53
CA GLN A 17 3.43 21.87 33.86
C GLN A 17 2.05 21.56 33.28
N LEU A 18 1.13 22.53 33.25
CA LEU A 18 -0.17 22.37 32.61
C LEU A 18 -0.04 22.16 31.10
N LEU A 19 0.90 22.88 30.48
CA LEU A 19 1.17 22.72 29.04
C LEU A 19 1.74 21.34 28.72
N VAL A 20 2.69 20.82 29.51
CA VAL A 20 3.24 19.45 29.34
C VAL A 20 2.13 18.42 29.48
N ALA A 21 1.34 18.47 30.55
CA ALA A 21 0.25 17.53 30.76
C ALA A 21 -0.80 17.60 29.65
N ALA A 22 -1.09 18.78 29.13
CA ALA A 22 -2.00 18.96 28.01
C ALA A 22 -1.41 18.45 26.68
N ALA A 23 -0.10 18.64 26.46
CA ALA A 23 0.60 18.11 25.30
C ALA A 23 0.59 16.57 25.29
N SER A 24 0.89 15.94 26.42
CA SER A 24 0.84 14.48 26.57
C SER A 24 -0.58 13.94 26.34
N ALA A 25 -1.61 14.63 26.88
CA ALA A 25 -3.00 14.25 26.63
C ALA A 25 -3.41 14.42 25.15
N ALA A 26 -2.94 15.46 24.48
CA ALA A 26 -3.17 15.65 23.04
C ALA A 26 -2.50 14.54 22.21
N LEU A 27 -1.26 14.17 22.56
CA LEU A 27 -0.55 13.05 21.93
C LEU A 27 -1.32 11.73 22.08
N GLN A 28 -1.78 11.41 23.29
CA GLN A 28 -2.57 10.20 23.57
C GLN A 28 -3.86 10.14 22.76
N LEU A 29 -4.51 11.27 22.52
CA LEU A 29 -5.70 11.35 21.68
C LEU A 29 -5.38 11.34 20.18
N GLY A 30 -4.11 11.48 19.79
CA GLY A 30 -3.67 11.53 18.40
C GLY A 30 -3.79 12.92 17.75
N ASP A 31 -4.05 13.98 18.53
CA ASP A 31 -3.96 15.37 18.06
C ASP A 31 -2.50 15.83 18.08
N LEU A 32 -1.75 15.33 17.09
CA LEU A 32 -0.30 15.48 17.01
C LEU A 32 0.13 16.94 16.84
N LYS A 33 -0.65 17.75 16.13
CA LYS A 33 -0.34 19.16 15.91
C LYS A 33 -0.51 19.99 17.16
N LEU A 34 -1.58 19.74 17.92
CA LEU A 34 -1.79 20.38 19.21
C LEU A 34 -0.74 19.92 20.22
N ALA A 35 -0.39 18.62 20.22
CA ALA A 35 0.67 18.08 21.08
C ALA A 35 2.02 18.76 20.83
N GLU A 36 2.44 18.90 19.58
CA GLU A 36 3.66 19.60 19.18
C GLU A 36 3.66 21.06 19.64
N THR A 37 2.55 21.78 19.40
CA THR A 37 2.42 23.20 19.77
C THR A 37 2.52 23.41 21.27
N LEU A 38 1.76 22.64 22.06
CA LEU A 38 1.75 22.73 23.53
C LEU A 38 3.10 22.32 24.11
N ALA A 39 3.73 21.28 23.60
CA ALA A 39 5.03 20.82 24.04
C ALA A 39 6.14 21.84 23.72
N GLY A 40 6.12 22.48 22.57
CA GLY A 40 7.05 23.56 22.20
C GLY A 40 6.95 24.77 23.15
N GLN A 41 5.73 25.17 23.49
CA GLN A 41 5.50 26.24 24.45
C GLN A 41 5.92 25.86 25.87
N ALA A 42 5.68 24.62 26.29
CA ALA A 42 6.13 24.13 27.59
C ALA A 42 7.66 24.12 27.69
N ALA A 43 8.35 23.73 26.64
CA ALA A 43 9.81 23.77 26.55
C ALA A 43 10.34 25.21 26.67
N ALA A 44 9.73 26.17 25.97
CA ALA A 44 10.07 27.59 26.04
C ALA A 44 9.79 28.18 27.44
N ALA A 45 8.80 27.66 28.18
CA ALA A 45 8.44 28.07 29.52
C ALA A 45 9.28 27.38 30.63
N GLY A 46 10.31 26.59 30.27
CA GLY A 46 11.26 25.99 31.20
C GLY A 46 11.01 24.54 31.62
N CYS A 47 9.99 23.84 31.10
CA CYS A 47 9.81 22.39 31.27
C CYS A 47 10.65 21.63 30.25
N GLY A 48 12.00 21.63 30.40
CA GLY A 48 12.96 21.23 29.37
C GLY A 48 12.78 19.82 28.77
N LEU A 49 13.10 18.78 29.53
CA LEU A 49 13.27 17.42 28.96
C LEU A 49 11.93 16.77 28.54
N GLU A 50 10.96 16.71 29.45
CA GLU A 50 9.66 16.03 29.17
C GLU A 50 8.91 16.69 28.01
N ALA A 51 8.93 18.03 27.97
CA ALA A 51 8.34 18.79 26.89
C ALA A 51 9.03 18.50 25.53
N LYS A 52 10.37 18.51 25.47
CA LYS A 52 11.13 18.20 24.26
C LYS A 52 10.89 16.76 23.79
N ILE A 53 10.82 15.78 24.68
CA ILE A 53 10.48 14.39 24.35
C ILE A 53 9.07 14.30 23.74
N THR A 54 8.07 14.92 24.37
CA THR A 54 6.70 14.94 23.88
C THR A 54 6.61 15.63 22.50
N GLN A 55 7.35 16.72 22.32
CA GLN A 55 7.43 17.43 21.05
C GLN A 55 8.04 16.54 19.96
N ALA A 56 9.18 15.91 20.23
CA ALA A 56 9.84 15.00 19.27
C ALA A 56 8.95 13.83 18.89
N MET A 57 8.24 13.22 19.85
CA MET A 57 7.26 12.17 19.58
C MET A 57 6.14 12.65 18.68
N ALA A 58 5.55 13.81 18.97
CA ALA A 58 4.48 14.38 18.15
C ALA A 58 4.95 14.65 16.71
N ILE A 59 6.17 15.13 16.52
CA ILE A 59 6.77 15.39 15.20
C ILE A 59 7.06 14.06 14.46
N THR A 60 7.60 13.05 15.17
CA THR A 60 7.85 11.71 14.61
C THR A 60 6.55 11.09 14.07
N TRP A 61 5.47 11.11 14.85
CA TRP A 61 4.18 10.56 14.43
C TRP A 61 3.45 11.40 13.37
N GLN A 62 3.88 12.65 13.16
CA GLN A 62 3.50 13.42 11.96
C GLN A 62 4.35 13.04 10.74
N GLU A 63 5.26 12.08 10.85
CA GLU A 63 6.19 11.64 9.81
C GLU A 63 7.10 12.78 9.27
N ARG A 64 7.46 13.71 10.16
CA ARG A 64 8.41 14.81 9.91
C ARG A 64 9.78 14.44 10.48
N GLY A 65 10.34 13.35 9.95
CA GLY A 65 11.52 12.69 10.53
C GLY A 65 12.74 13.60 10.69
N THR A 66 13.02 14.49 9.75
CA THR A 66 14.16 15.42 9.83
C THR A 66 13.98 16.43 10.95
N ASP A 67 12.77 16.95 11.14
CA ASP A 67 12.47 17.91 12.23
C ASP A 67 12.55 17.21 13.59
N ALA A 68 12.04 15.98 13.69
CA ALA A 68 12.14 15.15 14.89
C ALA A 68 13.60 14.84 15.23
N GLU A 69 14.41 14.48 14.25
CA GLU A 69 15.83 14.17 14.43
C GLU A 69 16.60 15.38 14.97
N ALA A 70 16.31 16.60 14.52
CA ALA A 70 16.96 17.80 15.04
C ALA A 70 16.78 17.94 16.57
N VAL A 71 15.56 17.68 17.09
CA VAL A 71 15.28 17.71 18.53
C VAL A 71 15.91 16.53 19.26
N LEU A 72 15.79 15.33 18.70
CA LEU A 72 16.29 14.10 19.32
C LEU A 72 17.82 14.05 19.36
N ALA A 73 18.51 14.53 18.32
CA ALA A 73 19.98 14.60 18.30
C ALA A 73 20.54 15.56 19.35
N GLU A 74 19.90 16.73 19.54
CA GLU A 74 20.25 17.66 20.61
C GLU A 74 20.15 16.96 21.98
N LEU A 75 19.00 16.35 22.28
CA LEU A 75 18.78 15.61 23.52
C LEU A 75 19.78 14.46 23.70
N ALA A 76 20.08 13.71 22.64
CA ALA A 76 21.02 12.59 22.69
C ALA A 76 22.44 13.03 23.03
N SER A 77 22.86 14.23 22.62
CA SER A 77 24.17 14.80 22.92
C SER A 77 24.32 15.22 24.40
N GLU A 78 23.24 15.70 25.00
CA GLU A 78 23.21 16.25 26.35
C GLU A 78 22.98 15.20 27.45
N MET A 79 22.20 14.14 27.12
CA MET A 79 21.73 13.18 28.14
C MET A 79 22.68 11.97 28.28
N ARG A 80 22.63 11.31 29.45
CA ARG A 80 23.41 10.12 29.80
C ARG A 80 22.53 9.10 30.54
N GLY A 81 23.01 7.86 30.65
CA GLY A 81 22.33 6.80 31.40
C GLY A 81 20.94 6.44 30.86
N PRO A 82 19.98 6.09 31.72
CA PRO A 82 18.65 5.59 31.28
C PRO A 82 17.89 6.58 30.37
N ILE A 83 18.06 7.89 30.58
CA ILE A 83 17.43 8.90 29.72
C ILE A 83 18.02 8.85 28.29
N ARG A 84 19.32 8.63 28.16
CA ARG A 84 19.97 8.48 26.85
C ARG A 84 19.44 7.24 26.12
N ALA A 85 19.21 6.13 26.85
CA ALA A 85 18.61 4.92 26.28
C ALA A 85 17.16 5.16 25.79
N GLN A 86 16.35 5.90 26.55
CA GLN A 86 15.01 6.29 26.13
C GLN A 86 15.03 7.14 24.86
N ILE A 87 15.94 8.11 24.78
CA ILE A 87 16.10 8.96 23.59
C ILE A 87 16.56 8.12 22.40
N ALA A 88 17.47 7.16 22.61
CA ALA A 88 17.93 6.25 21.55
C ALA A 88 16.78 5.44 20.94
N ILE A 89 15.88 4.94 21.77
CA ILE A 89 14.69 4.22 21.29
C ILE A 89 13.81 5.12 20.41
N LEU A 90 13.53 6.36 20.85
CA LEU A 90 12.73 7.32 20.08
C LEU A 90 13.43 7.71 18.77
N ARG A 91 14.74 7.86 18.81
CA ARG A 91 15.57 8.19 17.66
C ARG A 91 15.61 7.04 16.66
N ALA A 92 15.78 5.82 17.13
CA ALA A 92 15.72 4.62 16.29
C ALA A 92 14.33 4.42 15.66
N MET A 93 13.24 4.70 16.41
CA MET A 93 11.89 4.73 15.84
C MET A 93 11.76 5.78 14.72
N ASN A 94 12.28 6.98 14.93
CA ASN A 94 12.25 8.04 13.93
C ASN A 94 13.05 7.65 12.67
N PHE A 95 14.24 7.08 12.83
CA PHE A 95 15.03 6.56 11.71
C PHE A 95 14.26 5.48 10.93
N ALA A 96 13.77 4.44 11.63
CA ALA A 96 13.12 3.30 10.97
C ALA A 96 11.79 3.67 10.30
N ILE A 97 10.92 4.46 10.98
CA ILE A 97 9.55 4.70 10.56
C ILE A 97 9.44 5.96 9.69
N SER A 98 10.04 7.09 10.12
CA SER A 98 9.82 8.38 9.46
C SER A 98 10.86 8.70 8.39
N LEU A 99 12.11 8.29 8.60
CA LEU A 99 13.21 8.55 7.66
C LEU A 99 13.46 7.36 6.72
N GLY A 100 13.03 6.14 7.07
CA GLY A 100 13.28 4.94 6.29
C GLY A 100 14.75 4.49 6.31
N ASP A 101 15.50 4.88 7.34
CA ASP A 101 16.92 4.53 7.55
C ASP A 101 17.04 3.48 8.67
N ALA A 102 16.78 2.23 8.32
CA ALA A 102 16.84 1.12 9.26
C ALA A 102 18.27 0.85 9.74
N ALA A 103 19.29 1.17 8.93
CA ALA A 103 20.69 0.99 9.32
C ALA A 103 21.09 1.97 10.44
N SER A 104 20.67 3.23 10.35
CA SER A 104 20.89 4.20 11.43
C SER A 104 20.10 3.85 12.69
N ALA A 105 18.88 3.31 12.54
CA ALA A 105 18.10 2.84 13.67
C ALA A 105 18.82 1.72 14.46
N GLU A 106 19.36 0.72 13.77
CA GLU A 106 20.12 -0.36 14.41
C GLU A 106 21.38 0.15 15.10
N ARG A 107 22.18 1.00 14.42
CA ARG A 107 23.39 1.57 15.03
C ARG A 107 23.06 2.34 16.31
N GLU A 108 22.02 3.16 16.31
CA GLU A 108 21.59 3.91 17.48
C GLU A 108 21.21 2.99 18.66
N LEU A 109 20.52 1.88 18.40
CA LEU A 109 20.18 0.88 19.41
C LEU A 109 21.41 0.15 19.95
N ASP A 110 22.36 -0.20 19.09
CA ASP A 110 23.56 -0.92 19.47
C ASP A 110 24.52 -0.06 20.31
N GLU A 111 24.63 1.23 19.96
CA GLU A 111 25.57 2.16 20.63
C GLU A 111 25.03 2.70 21.94
N ALA A 112 23.72 2.88 22.09
CA ALA A 112 23.15 3.65 23.19
C ALA A 112 22.34 2.85 24.20
N ILE A 113 21.97 1.59 23.91
CA ILE A 113 21.20 0.75 24.84
C ILE A 113 22.16 -0.14 25.64
N PRO A 114 22.29 0.06 26.99
CA PRO A 114 23.15 -0.77 27.82
C PRO A 114 22.70 -2.25 27.82
N ALA A 115 23.65 -3.18 27.81
CA ALA A 115 23.36 -4.62 27.77
C ALA A 115 22.69 -5.11 29.07
N ASP A 116 22.89 -4.42 30.18
CA ASP A 116 22.35 -4.72 31.51
C ASP A 116 21.01 -4.00 31.81
N ASP A 117 20.52 -3.15 30.92
CA ASP A 117 19.18 -2.55 31.01
C ASP A 117 18.14 -3.46 30.32
N GLU A 118 17.62 -4.43 31.07
CA GLU A 118 16.63 -5.38 30.55
C GLU A 118 15.39 -4.72 29.96
N ALA A 119 14.92 -3.62 30.57
CA ALA A 119 13.72 -2.91 30.11
C ALA A 119 13.96 -2.19 28.77
N ALA A 120 15.09 -1.49 28.63
CA ALA A 120 15.47 -0.84 27.39
C ALA A 120 15.77 -1.88 26.29
N GLN A 121 16.43 -2.99 26.62
CA GLN A 121 16.68 -4.09 25.69
C GLN A 121 15.40 -4.76 25.19
N ALA A 122 14.37 -4.89 26.03
CA ALA A 122 13.08 -5.44 25.61
C ALA A 122 12.43 -4.55 24.51
N ILE A 123 12.46 -3.22 24.69
CA ILE A 123 11.94 -2.28 23.70
C ILE A 123 12.81 -2.28 22.44
N ALA A 124 14.13 -2.29 22.59
CA ALA A 124 15.06 -2.35 21.47
C ALA A 124 14.85 -3.62 20.61
N ASN A 125 14.64 -4.78 21.26
CA ASN A 125 14.35 -6.04 20.56
C ASN A 125 12.99 -6.01 19.84
N ALA A 126 11.97 -5.37 20.42
CA ALA A 126 10.68 -5.18 19.75
C ALA A 126 10.83 -4.27 18.51
N LEU A 127 11.63 -3.22 18.63
CA LEU A 127 11.92 -2.31 17.49
C LEU A 127 12.76 -3.00 16.41
N ARG A 128 13.75 -3.83 16.78
CA ARG A 128 14.50 -4.65 15.80
C ARG A 128 13.60 -5.62 15.05
N ALA A 129 12.61 -6.22 15.72
CA ALA A 129 11.62 -7.06 15.04
C ALA A 129 10.77 -6.28 14.03
N LEU A 130 10.41 -5.04 14.36
CA LEU A 130 9.71 -4.13 13.42
C LEU A 130 10.63 -3.72 12.26
N ILE A 131 11.90 -3.43 12.51
CA ILE A 131 12.91 -3.14 11.48
C ILE A 131 13.05 -4.31 10.51
N ASP A 132 13.05 -5.56 11.01
CA ASP A 132 13.06 -6.75 10.15
C ASP A 132 11.88 -6.79 9.18
N VAL A 133 10.66 -6.43 9.63
CA VAL A 133 9.48 -6.29 8.74
C VAL A 133 9.69 -5.18 7.72
N VAL A 134 10.19 -4.02 8.16
CA VAL A 134 10.43 -2.85 7.29
C VAL A 134 11.45 -3.18 6.19
N ARG A 135 12.41 -4.04 6.49
CA ARG A 135 13.39 -4.59 5.51
C ARG A 135 12.88 -5.79 4.72
N GLY A 136 11.68 -6.28 5.00
CA GLY A 136 11.07 -7.41 4.31
C GLY A 136 11.58 -8.79 4.72
N HIS A 137 12.06 -8.94 5.96
CA HIS A 137 12.52 -10.24 6.45
C HIS A 137 11.36 -11.09 6.97
N SER A 138 11.13 -12.25 6.35
CA SER A 138 10.01 -13.17 6.66
C SER A 138 10.02 -13.77 8.08
N ARG A 139 11.18 -13.82 8.75
CA ARG A 139 11.33 -14.38 10.11
C ARG A 139 10.89 -13.43 11.23
N ALA A 140 10.46 -12.23 10.90
CA ALA A 140 10.02 -11.26 11.89
C ALA A 140 8.83 -11.76 12.74
N VAL A 141 7.93 -12.56 12.15
CA VAL A 141 6.76 -13.15 12.85
C VAL A 141 7.18 -14.08 13.99
N ASP A 142 8.07 -15.02 13.67
CA ASP A 142 8.56 -15.98 14.67
C ASP A 142 9.29 -15.26 15.81
N ARG A 143 10.12 -14.28 15.46
CA ARG A 143 10.85 -13.46 16.42
C ARG A 143 9.91 -12.68 17.33
N ALA A 144 8.90 -12.00 16.76
CA ALA A 144 7.91 -11.25 17.51
C ALA A 144 7.09 -12.15 18.46
N GLY A 145 6.69 -13.33 17.99
CA GLY A 145 5.97 -14.31 18.79
C GLY A 145 6.77 -14.81 19.99
N ILE A 146 8.05 -15.12 19.80
CA ILE A 146 8.97 -15.55 20.87
C ILE A 146 9.14 -14.42 21.92
N ILE A 147 9.39 -13.19 21.48
CA ILE A 147 9.58 -12.06 22.39
C ILE A 147 8.30 -11.78 23.19
N LEU A 148 7.13 -11.78 22.51
CA LEU A 148 5.84 -11.50 23.14
C LEU A 148 5.48 -12.54 24.23
N SER A 149 5.88 -13.80 24.06
CA SER A 149 5.63 -14.87 25.03
C SER A 149 6.58 -14.90 26.23
N GLY A 150 7.72 -14.21 26.16
CA GLY A 150 8.82 -14.36 27.14
C GLY A 150 9.06 -13.17 28.07
N THR A 151 8.61 -11.96 27.77
CA THR A 151 8.95 -10.76 28.55
C THR A 151 7.76 -9.83 28.76
N PRO A 152 7.51 -9.34 30.00
CA PRO A 152 6.56 -8.25 30.19
C PRO A 152 7.15 -6.97 29.57
N ALA A 153 6.74 -6.69 28.34
CA ALA A 153 7.10 -5.47 27.63
C ALA A 153 6.18 -4.30 28.06
N ASN A 154 6.69 -3.06 28.03
CA ASN A 154 5.84 -1.89 28.19
C ASN A 154 4.85 -1.73 27.01
N GLY A 155 3.86 -0.84 27.14
CA GLY A 155 2.80 -0.69 26.14
C GLY A 155 3.29 -0.40 24.74
N ILE A 156 4.36 0.39 24.57
CA ILE A 156 4.95 0.70 23.25
C ILE A 156 5.60 -0.54 22.64
N ALA A 157 6.43 -1.25 23.40
CA ALA A 157 7.11 -2.46 22.92
C ALA A 157 6.11 -3.56 22.53
N GLN A 158 5.06 -3.78 23.34
CA GLN A 158 4.00 -4.71 22.99
C GLN A 158 3.30 -4.30 21.69
N MET A 159 3.01 -3.02 21.49
CA MET A 159 2.37 -2.54 20.26
C MET A 159 3.26 -2.76 19.04
N MET A 160 4.56 -2.53 19.14
CA MET A 160 5.50 -2.80 18.04
C MET A 160 5.55 -4.29 17.66
N LEU A 161 5.55 -5.17 18.65
CA LEU A 161 5.49 -6.62 18.41
C LEU A 161 4.16 -7.02 17.77
N ILE A 162 3.05 -6.42 18.17
CA ILE A 162 1.74 -6.65 17.55
C ILE A 162 1.72 -6.15 16.11
N TRP A 163 2.33 -5.00 15.80
CA TRP A 163 2.47 -4.50 14.43
C TRP A 163 3.28 -5.47 13.56
N THR A 164 4.41 -5.97 14.11
CA THR A 164 5.24 -6.99 13.47
C THR A 164 4.42 -8.25 13.16
N LEU A 165 3.65 -8.74 14.15
CA LEU A 165 2.79 -9.91 13.98
C LEU A 165 1.71 -9.68 12.93
N VAL A 166 0.96 -8.58 13.02
CA VAL A 166 -0.14 -8.28 12.08
C VAL A 166 0.39 -8.17 10.65
N SER A 167 1.54 -7.52 10.45
CA SER A 167 2.16 -7.39 9.12
C SER A 167 2.63 -8.73 8.57
N GLY A 168 3.37 -9.50 9.36
CA GLY A 168 3.90 -10.77 8.92
C GLY A 168 2.83 -11.87 8.77
N LEU A 169 1.79 -11.88 9.63
CA LEU A 169 0.63 -12.75 9.44
C LEU A 169 -0.17 -12.35 8.19
N GLY A 170 -0.14 -11.06 7.81
CA GLY A 170 -0.67 -10.57 6.54
C GLY A 170 0.04 -11.16 5.34
N ASP A 171 1.37 -11.28 5.39
CA ASP A 171 2.18 -11.92 4.34
C ASP A 171 1.89 -13.44 4.22
N LEU A 172 1.34 -14.05 5.25
CA LEU A 172 0.91 -15.45 5.25
C LEU A 172 -0.60 -15.63 5.02
N GLY A 173 -1.37 -14.53 4.95
CA GLY A 173 -2.83 -14.55 4.78
C GLY A 173 -3.59 -15.19 5.95
N ARG A 174 -3.02 -15.24 7.16
CA ARG A 174 -3.57 -15.94 8.35
C ARG A 174 -4.62 -15.07 9.06
N ILE A 175 -5.82 -14.99 8.47
CA ILE A 175 -6.89 -14.02 8.79
C ILE A 175 -7.27 -14.04 10.27
N ASP A 176 -7.53 -15.21 10.85
CA ASP A 176 -8.00 -15.36 12.25
C ASP A 176 -6.93 -14.88 13.26
N GLU A 177 -5.67 -15.12 12.92
CA GLU A 177 -4.54 -14.71 13.75
C GLU A 177 -4.25 -13.20 13.61
N ILE A 178 -4.41 -12.63 12.40
CA ILE A 178 -4.38 -11.18 12.20
C ILE A 178 -5.44 -10.52 13.10
N GLU A 179 -6.66 -11.04 13.10
CA GLU A 179 -7.76 -10.51 13.91
C GLU A 179 -7.47 -10.63 15.41
N SER A 180 -6.97 -11.76 15.85
CA SER A 180 -6.59 -12.01 17.24
C SER A 180 -5.49 -11.05 17.72
N ALA A 181 -4.41 -10.91 16.94
CA ALA A 181 -3.29 -10.01 17.25
C ALA A 181 -3.74 -8.54 17.26
N ALA A 182 -4.51 -8.10 16.26
CA ALA A 182 -5.02 -6.75 16.19
C ALA A 182 -5.96 -6.43 17.36
N ASN A 183 -6.85 -7.35 17.74
CA ASN A 183 -7.73 -7.16 18.90
C ASN A 183 -6.94 -7.05 20.23
N ALA A 184 -5.82 -7.77 20.37
CA ALA A 184 -4.93 -7.57 21.50
C ALA A 184 -4.32 -6.15 21.51
N GLY A 185 -3.90 -5.64 20.35
CA GLY A 185 -3.40 -4.26 20.21
C GLY A 185 -4.45 -3.19 20.49
N TYR A 186 -5.70 -3.40 20.07
CA TYR A 186 -6.78 -2.46 20.40
C TYR A 186 -7.06 -2.41 21.90
N ARG A 187 -7.11 -3.57 22.60
CA ARG A 187 -7.23 -3.60 24.06
C ARG A 187 -6.05 -2.90 24.75
N LEU A 188 -4.83 -3.12 24.24
CA LEU A 188 -3.65 -2.43 24.74
C LEU A 188 -3.77 -0.92 24.59
N ALA A 189 -4.22 -0.42 23.43
CA ALA A 189 -4.43 1.00 23.18
C ALA A 189 -5.52 1.63 24.06
N GLU A 190 -6.50 0.85 24.52
CA GLU A 190 -7.54 1.28 25.46
C GLU A 190 -7.04 1.35 26.92
N THR A 191 -6.09 0.47 27.29
CA THR A 191 -5.63 0.33 28.69
C THR A 191 -4.29 1.00 28.97
N SER A 192 -3.48 1.27 27.94
CA SER A 192 -2.18 1.93 28.06
C SER A 192 -2.20 3.32 27.44
N ALA A 193 -1.97 4.35 28.24
CA ALA A 193 -1.86 5.72 27.78
C ALA A 193 -0.70 5.90 26.76
N GLU A 194 0.40 5.14 26.93
CA GLU A 194 1.56 5.17 26.04
C GLU A 194 1.27 4.62 24.65
N ALA A 195 0.36 3.63 24.55
CA ALA A 195 0.03 2.96 23.30
C ALA A 195 -1.23 3.50 22.60
N SER A 196 -2.01 4.38 23.25
CA SER A 196 -3.32 4.83 22.77
C SER A 196 -3.30 5.47 21.38
N HIS A 197 -2.27 6.31 21.11
CA HIS A 197 -2.09 6.98 19.82
C HIS A 197 -1.66 6.04 18.68
N LEU A 198 -1.25 4.80 18.99
CA LEU A 198 -0.80 3.78 18.02
C LEU A 198 -1.94 2.95 17.43
N ARG A 199 -3.19 3.20 17.86
CA ARG A 199 -4.39 2.49 17.41
C ARG A 199 -4.62 2.61 15.91
N MET A 200 -4.47 3.81 15.32
CA MET A 200 -4.74 4.04 13.91
C MET A 200 -3.67 3.43 12.98
N PRO A 201 -2.37 3.56 13.27
CA PRO A 201 -1.35 2.80 12.54
C PRO A 201 -1.58 1.28 12.57
N LEU A 202 -1.97 0.71 13.72
CA LEU A 202 -2.34 -0.72 13.80
C LEU A 202 -3.48 -1.07 12.84
N ALA A 203 -4.52 -0.24 12.80
CA ALA A 203 -5.64 -0.44 11.90
C ALA A 203 -5.24 -0.36 10.42
N ALA A 204 -4.27 0.51 10.08
CA ALA A 204 -3.74 0.59 8.73
C ALA A 204 -3.02 -0.71 8.32
N LEU A 205 -2.15 -1.24 9.19
CA LEU A 205 -1.48 -2.52 8.97
C LEU A 205 -2.48 -3.68 8.84
N GLN A 206 -3.50 -3.73 9.71
CA GLN A 206 -4.56 -4.74 9.64
C GLN A 206 -5.35 -4.64 8.32
N GLY A 207 -5.70 -3.43 7.89
CA GLY A 207 -6.41 -3.22 6.62
C GLY A 207 -5.63 -3.67 5.40
N ILE A 208 -4.31 -3.40 5.37
CA ILE A 208 -3.40 -3.88 4.32
C ILE A 208 -3.31 -5.41 4.37
N SER A 209 -3.16 -6.01 5.54
CA SER A 209 -3.09 -7.46 5.73
C SER A 209 -4.38 -8.16 5.25
N TYR A 210 -5.54 -7.60 5.55
CA TYR A 210 -6.81 -8.11 5.03
C TYR A 210 -6.94 -7.98 3.50
N ARG A 211 -6.44 -6.89 2.92
CA ARG A 211 -6.38 -6.74 1.46
C ARG A 211 -5.54 -7.84 0.83
N LEU A 212 -4.37 -8.14 1.38
CA LEU A 212 -3.46 -9.19 0.88
C LEU A 212 -4.12 -10.58 0.95
N ALA A 213 -4.74 -10.91 2.06
CA ALA A 213 -5.41 -12.20 2.26
C ALA A 213 -6.71 -12.35 1.44
N GLY A 214 -7.32 -11.24 0.99
CA GLY A 214 -8.66 -11.23 0.39
C GLY A 214 -9.79 -11.18 1.41
N ALA A 215 -9.52 -10.83 2.67
CA ALA A 215 -10.51 -10.71 3.75
C ALA A 215 -11.25 -9.36 3.70
N LEU A 216 -11.84 -9.03 2.54
CA LEU A 216 -12.38 -7.68 2.30
C LEU A 216 -13.61 -7.37 3.15
N THR A 217 -14.42 -8.36 3.49
CA THR A 217 -15.57 -8.20 4.41
C THR A 217 -15.09 -7.91 5.84
N SER A 218 -14.04 -8.58 6.32
CA SER A 218 -13.44 -8.31 7.63
C SER A 218 -12.84 -6.90 7.67
N SER A 219 -12.24 -6.43 6.57
CA SER A 219 -11.76 -5.06 6.43
C SER A 219 -12.90 -4.04 6.60
N GLU A 220 -14.05 -4.25 5.96
CA GLU A 220 -15.22 -3.37 6.11
C GLU A 220 -15.76 -3.35 7.54
N ALA A 221 -15.86 -4.51 8.18
CA ALA A 221 -16.30 -4.61 9.57
C ALA A 221 -15.35 -3.86 10.53
N MET A 222 -14.04 -3.99 10.33
CA MET A 222 -13.01 -3.24 11.06
C MET A 222 -13.19 -1.72 10.87
N ILE A 223 -13.33 -1.25 9.64
CA ILE A 223 -13.50 0.17 9.31
C ILE A 223 -14.79 0.72 9.94
N ALA A 224 -15.89 -0.02 9.87
CA ALA A 224 -17.15 0.37 10.48
C ALA A 224 -17.04 0.50 12.01
N ARG A 225 -16.26 -0.39 12.67
CA ARG A 225 -15.97 -0.30 14.10
C ARG A 225 -15.17 0.96 14.43
N ILE A 226 -14.04 1.17 13.74
CA ILE A 226 -13.17 2.35 13.96
C ILE A 226 -13.96 3.64 13.77
N ARG A 227 -14.77 3.72 12.72
CA ARG A 227 -15.58 4.91 12.43
C ARG A 227 -16.58 5.22 13.55
N ARG A 228 -17.26 4.19 14.10
CA ARG A 228 -18.17 4.39 15.24
C ARG A 228 -17.45 4.93 16.47
N ASP A 229 -16.25 4.40 16.74
CA ASP A 229 -15.49 4.73 17.95
C ASP A 229 -14.84 6.13 17.87
N THR A 230 -14.71 6.70 16.65
CA THR A 230 -13.92 7.93 16.43
C THR A 230 -14.67 9.02 15.66
N ILE A 231 -15.99 8.88 15.48
CA ILE A 231 -16.81 9.79 14.66
C ILE A 231 -16.78 11.23 15.17
N ASP A 232 -16.69 11.42 16.46
CA ASP A 232 -16.70 12.74 17.13
C ASP A 232 -15.29 13.33 17.33
N VAL A 233 -14.26 12.73 16.72
CA VAL A 233 -12.87 13.14 16.88
C VAL A 233 -12.35 13.79 15.60
N PRO A 234 -12.40 15.13 15.45
CA PRO A 234 -12.18 15.83 14.17
C PRO A 234 -10.82 15.54 13.52
N PHE A 235 -9.74 15.43 14.32
CA PHE A 235 -8.40 15.17 13.79
C PHE A 235 -8.20 13.73 13.29
N GLN A 236 -9.16 12.83 13.52
CA GLN A 236 -9.14 11.47 12.98
C GLN A 236 -9.84 11.32 11.64
N GLN A 237 -10.44 12.38 11.09
CA GLN A 237 -11.15 12.33 9.82
C GLN A 237 -10.25 11.89 8.64
N SER A 238 -8.97 12.29 8.64
CA SER A 238 -8.01 11.86 7.63
C SER A 238 -7.81 10.33 7.62
N TRP A 239 -7.91 9.67 8.78
CA TRP A 239 -7.86 8.22 8.88
C TRP A 239 -9.13 7.55 8.33
N HIS A 240 -10.30 8.16 8.55
CA HIS A 240 -11.54 7.66 7.96
C HIS A 240 -11.49 7.67 6.42
N SER A 241 -11.00 8.76 5.83
CA SER A 241 -10.80 8.85 4.37
C SER A 241 -9.76 7.85 3.89
N PHE A 242 -8.64 7.66 4.63
CA PHE A 242 -7.61 6.68 4.32
C PHE A 242 -8.19 5.25 4.27
N PHE A 243 -8.89 4.81 5.31
CA PHE A 243 -9.48 3.48 5.36
C PHE A 243 -10.59 3.28 4.33
N SER A 244 -11.42 4.29 4.10
CA SER A 244 -12.45 4.25 3.06
C SER A 244 -11.83 4.12 1.67
N GLY A 245 -10.72 4.82 1.42
CA GLY A 245 -9.96 4.73 0.17
C GLY A 245 -9.34 3.35 -0.05
N LEU A 246 -8.70 2.79 0.98
CA LEU A 246 -8.13 1.44 0.94
C LEU A 246 -9.19 0.37 0.67
N SER A 247 -10.31 0.42 1.39
CA SER A 247 -11.42 -0.54 1.20
C SER A 247 -12.04 -0.41 -0.19
N ALA A 248 -12.34 0.81 -0.62
CA ALA A 248 -12.94 1.05 -1.93
C ALA A 248 -12.04 0.59 -3.08
N MET A 249 -10.72 0.87 -3.00
CA MET A 249 -9.73 0.39 -3.97
C MET A 249 -9.70 -1.15 -4.00
N SER A 250 -9.63 -1.78 -2.83
CA SER A 250 -9.55 -3.24 -2.71
C SER A 250 -10.78 -3.96 -3.28
N ARG A 251 -11.94 -3.32 -3.22
CA ARG A 251 -13.21 -3.83 -3.76
C ARG A 251 -13.51 -3.38 -5.19
N GLY A 252 -12.66 -2.53 -5.76
CA GLY A 252 -12.80 -2.03 -7.12
C GLY A 252 -13.79 -0.86 -7.29
N ASP A 253 -14.30 -0.22 -6.22
CA ASP A 253 -15.06 1.03 -6.34
C ASP A 253 -14.10 2.21 -6.60
N LEU A 254 -13.67 2.32 -7.87
CA LEU A 254 -12.61 3.26 -8.27
C LEU A 254 -12.98 4.72 -8.02
N ALA A 255 -14.26 5.07 -8.19
CA ALA A 255 -14.73 6.44 -7.96
C ALA A 255 -14.70 6.81 -6.47
N ALA A 256 -15.14 5.91 -5.58
CA ALA A 256 -15.06 6.13 -4.15
C ALA A 256 -13.61 6.13 -3.66
N ALA A 257 -12.78 5.19 -4.14
CA ALA A 257 -11.36 5.12 -3.81
C ALA A 257 -10.65 6.44 -4.15
N GLN A 258 -10.82 6.94 -5.37
CA GLN A 258 -10.21 8.20 -5.79
C GLN A 258 -10.59 9.36 -4.87
N ARG A 259 -11.89 9.55 -4.60
CA ARG A 259 -12.35 10.65 -3.73
C ARG A 259 -11.75 10.57 -2.33
N SER A 260 -11.85 9.41 -1.69
CA SER A 260 -11.37 9.23 -0.32
C SER A 260 -9.84 9.36 -0.21
N LEU A 261 -9.09 8.85 -1.20
CA LEU A 261 -7.64 8.98 -1.23
C LEU A 261 -7.19 10.43 -1.47
N GLN A 262 -7.86 11.16 -2.37
CA GLN A 262 -7.59 12.59 -2.58
C GLN A 262 -7.91 13.42 -1.33
N GLU A 263 -9.01 13.12 -0.64
CA GLU A 263 -9.34 13.76 0.63
C GLU A 263 -8.29 13.48 1.70
N THR A 264 -7.79 12.24 1.79
CA THR A 264 -6.68 11.89 2.69
C THR A 264 -5.45 12.73 2.38
N LEU A 265 -5.07 12.84 1.11
CA LEU A 265 -3.90 13.61 0.67
C LEU A 265 -4.04 15.10 1.02
N ALA A 266 -5.21 15.69 0.76
CA ALA A 266 -5.49 17.09 1.07
C ALA A 266 -5.37 17.40 2.57
N HIS A 267 -5.89 16.52 3.45
CA HIS A 267 -5.74 16.66 4.89
C HIS A 267 -4.26 16.59 5.33
N ARG A 268 -3.44 15.75 4.68
CA ARG A 268 -2.03 15.59 5.01
C ARG A 268 -1.14 16.70 4.43
N GLU A 269 -1.50 17.30 3.32
CA GLU A 269 -0.76 18.44 2.74
C GLU A 269 -0.92 19.70 3.58
N GLY A 270 -2.09 19.96 4.13
CA GLY A 270 -2.36 21.08 5.03
C GLY A 270 -1.67 20.99 6.41
N GLY A 271 -1.22 19.80 6.82
CA GLY A 271 -0.61 19.53 8.13
C GLY A 271 0.93 19.43 8.14
N GLY A 272 1.61 19.51 7.01
CA GLY A 272 3.09 19.46 6.91
C GLY A 272 3.73 18.09 7.18
N GLY A 273 2.95 17.03 7.43
CA GLY A 273 3.45 15.71 7.78
C GLY A 273 3.05 14.60 6.79
N GLY A 274 3.44 13.36 7.09
CA GLY A 274 2.91 12.18 6.42
C GLY A 274 3.68 11.74 5.19
N ARG A 275 5.01 11.74 5.23
CA ARG A 275 5.84 11.27 4.10
C ARG A 275 5.44 9.85 3.67
N MET A 276 5.37 8.94 4.61
CA MET A 276 5.02 7.54 4.41
C MET A 276 3.56 7.37 3.97
N THR A 277 2.63 8.01 4.68
CA THR A 277 1.20 7.98 4.32
C THR A 277 0.96 8.56 2.93
N LYS A 278 1.67 9.65 2.55
CA LYS A 278 1.59 10.24 1.21
C LYS A 278 2.07 9.28 0.13
N ALA A 279 3.15 8.53 0.39
CA ALA A 279 3.67 7.53 -0.55
C ALA A 279 2.64 6.43 -0.82
N PHE A 280 2.01 5.87 0.22
CA PHE A 280 0.92 4.90 0.05
C PHE A 280 -0.25 5.48 -0.74
N VAL A 281 -0.76 6.62 -0.31
CA VAL A 281 -1.93 7.22 -0.93
C VAL A 281 -1.68 7.54 -2.40
N ARG A 282 -0.50 8.05 -2.76
CA ARG A 282 -0.13 8.30 -4.16
C ARG A 282 0.05 7.01 -4.96
N SER A 283 0.66 5.96 -4.41
CA SER A 283 0.74 4.65 -5.06
C SER A 283 -0.66 4.09 -5.34
N TRP A 284 -1.57 4.20 -4.38
CA TRP A 284 -2.96 3.76 -4.56
C TRP A 284 -3.73 4.63 -5.54
N LEU A 285 -3.52 5.96 -5.56
CA LEU A 285 -4.12 6.84 -6.56
C LEU A 285 -3.61 6.52 -7.98
N ALA A 286 -2.32 6.23 -8.14
CA ALA A 286 -1.75 5.79 -9.41
C ALA A 286 -2.37 4.45 -9.86
N THR A 287 -2.50 3.49 -8.94
CA THR A 287 -3.15 2.18 -9.18
C THR A 287 -4.61 2.35 -9.58
N VAL A 288 -5.39 3.14 -8.82
CA VAL A 288 -6.81 3.44 -9.11
C VAL A 288 -6.98 4.14 -10.47
N ALA A 289 -6.13 5.11 -10.76
CA ALA A 289 -6.14 5.79 -12.06
C ALA A 289 -5.76 4.83 -13.20
N GLY A 290 -4.80 3.93 -12.96
CA GLY A 290 -4.40 2.89 -13.90
C GLY A 290 -5.53 1.90 -14.21
N MET A 291 -6.20 1.39 -13.19
CA MET A 291 -7.39 0.52 -13.32
C MET A 291 -8.53 1.21 -14.07
N ALA A 292 -8.66 2.53 -13.93
CA ALA A 292 -9.64 3.35 -14.63
C ALA A 292 -9.18 3.78 -16.04
N GLY A 293 -8.02 3.34 -16.53
CA GLY A 293 -7.48 3.69 -17.84
C GLY A 293 -7.04 5.15 -17.99
N ARG A 294 -6.92 5.90 -16.89
CA ARG A 294 -6.52 7.31 -16.88
C ARG A 294 -4.99 7.45 -16.82
N ALA A 295 -4.34 7.18 -17.95
CA ALA A 295 -2.89 7.12 -18.06
C ALA A 295 -2.15 8.38 -17.55
N VAL A 296 -2.67 9.57 -17.86
CA VAL A 296 -2.06 10.85 -17.45
C VAL A 296 -2.09 11.02 -15.94
N ASP A 297 -3.24 10.70 -15.31
CA ASP A 297 -3.38 10.78 -13.86
C ASP A 297 -2.50 9.74 -13.16
N ALA A 298 -2.50 8.50 -13.65
CA ALA A 298 -1.69 7.42 -13.11
C ALA A 298 -0.18 7.79 -13.12
N ARG A 299 0.30 8.30 -14.25
CA ARG A 299 1.69 8.74 -14.38
C ARG A 299 2.02 9.91 -13.45
N ARG A 300 1.12 10.89 -13.34
CA ARG A 300 1.32 12.04 -12.44
C ARG A 300 1.49 11.60 -10.99
N GLU A 301 0.59 10.74 -10.50
CA GLU A 301 0.68 10.26 -9.11
C GLU A 301 1.91 9.36 -8.89
N PHE A 302 2.26 8.53 -9.89
CA PHE A 302 3.47 7.70 -9.82
C PHE A 302 4.75 8.54 -9.83
N ALA A 303 4.88 9.52 -10.73
CA ALA A 303 6.04 10.42 -10.78
C ALA A 303 6.22 11.20 -9.48
N ALA A 304 5.14 11.50 -8.77
CA ALA A 304 5.22 12.14 -7.46
C ALA A 304 5.81 11.24 -6.35
N LEU A 305 6.20 9.99 -6.65
CA LEU A 305 6.90 9.08 -5.73
C LEU A 305 8.43 9.11 -5.90
N GLU A 306 8.98 9.75 -6.95
CA GLU A 306 10.42 9.75 -7.26
C GLU A 306 11.30 10.26 -6.10
N TRP A 307 10.77 11.16 -5.26
CA TRP A 307 11.48 11.65 -4.07
C TRP A 307 11.69 10.59 -2.98
N TRP A 308 10.97 9.44 -3.05
CA TRP A 308 11.08 8.36 -2.07
C TRP A 308 12.32 7.47 -2.29
N ASP A 309 12.80 7.36 -3.54
CA ASP A 309 13.86 6.42 -3.93
C ASP A 309 15.28 6.83 -3.49
N GLN A 310 15.46 8.04 -2.98
CA GLN A 310 16.78 8.61 -2.93
C GLN A 310 17.62 8.25 -1.70
N ASP A 311 17.03 7.70 -0.59
CA ASP A 311 17.82 7.44 0.63
C ASP A 311 17.19 6.45 1.62
N THR A 312 16.41 5.46 1.19
CA THR A 312 15.79 4.52 2.12
C THR A 312 16.26 3.08 1.92
N ASP A 313 16.64 2.40 3.00
CA ASP A 313 16.92 0.96 3.02
C ASP A 313 15.67 0.13 3.37
N THR A 314 14.49 0.73 3.26
CA THR A 314 13.20 0.10 3.56
C THR A 314 12.53 -0.38 2.28
N CYS A 315 12.00 -1.59 2.29
CA CYS A 315 11.35 -2.23 1.14
C CYS A 315 9.84 -2.42 1.30
N VAL A 316 9.25 -1.97 2.42
CA VAL A 316 7.82 -2.19 2.74
C VAL A 316 6.89 -1.70 1.62
N TRP A 317 7.32 -0.70 0.85
CA TRP A 317 6.54 -0.04 -0.19
C TRP A 317 6.82 -0.51 -1.61
N ASP A 318 7.88 -1.30 -1.80
CA ASP A 318 8.34 -1.70 -3.14
C ASP A 318 7.26 -2.42 -3.93
N ALA A 319 6.47 -3.26 -3.26
CA ALA A 319 5.37 -3.97 -3.90
C ALA A 319 4.25 -3.01 -4.34
N GLU A 320 3.84 -2.05 -3.49
CA GLU A 320 2.83 -1.05 -3.85
C GLU A 320 3.32 -0.11 -4.96
N LYS A 321 4.60 0.25 -4.95
CA LYS A 321 5.22 1.04 -6.02
C LYS A 321 5.22 0.25 -7.33
N SER A 322 5.60 -1.03 -7.29
CA SER A 322 5.58 -1.91 -8.47
C SER A 322 4.16 -2.09 -9.02
N LEU A 323 3.14 -2.21 -8.16
CA LEU A 323 1.73 -2.24 -8.59
C LEU A 323 1.31 -0.91 -9.25
N ALA A 324 1.66 0.22 -8.65
CA ALA A 324 1.35 1.54 -9.20
C ALA A 324 1.99 1.76 -10.57
N GLU A 325 3.27 1.38 -10.73
CA GLU A 325 3.98 1.47 -12.00
C GLU A 325 3.37 0.54 -13.06
N ALA A 326 3.11 -0.72 -12.71
CA ALA A 326 2.52 -1.70 -13.61
C ALA A 326 1.13 -1.25 -14.10
N TRP A 327 0.25 -0.79 -13.22
CA TRP A 327 -1.05 -0.25 -13.61
C TRP A 327 -0.96 1.03 -14.43
N SER A 328 0.03 1.90 -14.16
CA SER A 328 0.28 3.10 -14.97
C SER A 328 0.69 2.73 -16.39
N CYS A 329 1.63 1.80 -16.56
CA CYS A 329 2.02 1.27 -17.87
C CYS A 329 0.86 0.57 -18.60
N ALA A 330 0.03 -0.19 -17.88
CA ALA A 330 -1.15 -0.86 -18.44
C ALA A 330 -2.19 0.15 -18.96
N ALA A 331 -2.41 1.26 -18.25
CA ALA A 331 -3.28 2.35 -18.69
C ALA A 331 -2.77 3.02 -19.97
N GLU A 332 -1.46 3.11 -20.11
CA GLU A 332 -0.80 3.63 -21.33
C GLU A 332 -0.87 2.68 -22.53
N GLY A 333 -1.34 1.46 -22.34
CA GLY A 333 -1.34 0.42 -23.37
C GLY A 333 -0.02 -0.35 -23.49
N ALA A 334 0.96 -0.09 -22.62
CA ALA A 334 2.25 -0.79 -22.59
C ALA A 334 2.16 -2.10 -21.77
N THR A 335 1.23 -3.00 -22.17
CA THR A 335 0.85 -4.18 -21.40
C THR A 335 2.01 -5.14 -21.15
N SER A 336 2.91 -5.35 -22.12
CA SER A 336 4.09 -6.23 -21.93
C SER A 336 5.06 -5.64 -20.89
N GLN A 337 5.23 -4.33 -20.86
CA GLN A 337 6.03 -3.66 -19.85
C GLN A 337 5.38 -3.76 -18.46
N ALA A 338 4.06 -3.58 -18.39
CA ALA A 338 3.30 -3.74 -17.15
C ALA A 338 3.44 -5.16 -16.56
N ILE A 339 3.39 -6.19 -17.41
CA ILE A 339 3.63 -7.59 -17.02
C ILE A 339 5.08 -7.76 -16.49
N SER A 340 6.09 -7.22 -17.19
CA SER A 340 7.48 -7.31 -16.73
C SER A 340 7.67 -6.69 -15.36
N ILE A 341 7.16 -5.46 -15.16
CA ILE A 341 7.26 -4.76 -13.88
C ILE A 341 6.61 -5.57 -12.75
N ALA A 342 5.41 -6.11 -12.99
CA ALA A 342 4.72 -6.94 -11.99
C ALA A 342 5.51 -8.22 -11.65
N ARG A 343 6.09 -8.90 -12.65
CA ARG A 343 6.93 -10.09 -12.45
C ARG A 343 8.24 -9.78 -11.72
N ASP A 344 8.91 -8.70 -12.10
CA ASP A 344 10.16 -8.28 -11.46
C ASP A 344 9.91 -7.87 -9.99
N GLY A 345 8.78 -7.20 -9.74
CA GLY A 345 8.29 -6.93 -8.38
C GLY A 345 8.04 -8.22 -7.60
N ALA A 346 7.34 -9.18 -8.21
CA ALA A 346 7.05 -10.47 -7.58
C ALA A 346 8.34 -11.26 -7.26
N ALA A 347 9.34 -11.25 -8.15
CA ALA A 347 10.62 -11.90 -7.91
C ALA A 347 11.34 -11.30 -6.69
N ARG A 348 11.36 -9.96 -6.56
CA ARG A 348 11.92 -9.30 -5.38
C ARG A 348 11.20 -9.69 -4.08
N GLU A 349 9.87 -9.75 -4.10
CA GLU A 349 9.10 -10.14 -2.92
C GLU A 349 9.28 -11.62 -2.57
N CYS A 350 9.47 -12.49 -3.58
CA CYS A 350 9.84 -13.90 -3.39
C CYS A 350 11.20 -14.04 -2.67
N GLU A 351 12.22 -13.30 -3.11
CA GLU A 351 13.55 -13.29 -2.48
C GLU A 351 13.50 -12.85 -1.01
N ARG A 352 12.58 -11.94 -0.68
CA ARG A 352 12.33 -11.45 0.68
C ARG A 352 11.44 -12.37 1.51
N GLY A 353 10.86 -13.43 0.90
CA GLY A 353 9.90 -14.33 1.56
C GLY A 353 8.52 -13.70 1.84
N ARG A 354 8.14 -12.63 1.13
CA ARG A 354 6.87 -11.91 1.29
C ARG A 354 5.82 -12.48 0.35
N SER A 355 5.34 -13.67 0.66
CA SER A 355 4.53 -14.51 -0.23
C SER A 355 3.20 -13.88 -0.66
N ALA A 356 2.49 -13.13 0.21
CA ALA A 356 1.23 -12.51 -0.17
C ALA A 356 1.42 -11.29 -1.10
N TRP A 357 2.54 -10.57 -0.98
CA TRP A 357 2.90 -9.50 -1.92
C TRP A 357 3.32 -10.06 -3.27
N GLU A 358 4.10 -11.13 -3.29
CA GLU A 358 4.43 -11.87 -4.50
C GLU A 358 3.15 -12.32 -5.23
N LEU A 359 2.21 -12.92 -4.49
CA LEU A 359 0.92 -13.35 -5.01
C LEU A 359 0.12 -12.20 -5.63
N MET A 360 0.04 -11.04 -4.96
CA MET A 360 -0.67 -9.86 -5.44
C MET A 360 -0.10 -9.35 -6.78
N LEU A 361 1.22 -9.33 -6.90
CA LEU A 361 1.91 -8.90 -8.12
C LEU A 361 1.71 -9.90 -9.27
N LEU A 362 1.80 -11.21 -9.00
CA LEU A 362 1.54 -12.24 -10.01
C LEU A 362 0.06 -12.30 -10.42
N GLN A 363 -0.89 -12.08 -9.49
CA GLN A 363 -2.30 -11.89 -9.82
C GLN A 363 -2.47 -10.73 -10.80
N THR A 364 -1.80 -9.60 -10.55
CA THR A 364 -1.85 -8.42 -11.42
C THR A 364 -1.26 -8.71 -12.81
N ALA A 365 -0.14 -9.43 -12.90
CA ALA A 365 0.41 -9.88 -14.18
C ALA A 365 -0.60 -10.77 -14.94
N THR A 366 -1.29 -11.69 -14.24
CA THR A 366 -2.33 -12.55 -14.81
C THR A 366 -3.51 -11.72 -15.35
N GLN A 367 -3.96 -10.68 -14.61
CA GLN A 367 -4.99 -9.76 -15.08
C GLN A 367 -4.58 -9.02 -16.36
N PHE A 368 -3.30 -8.74 -16.54
CA PHE A 368 -2.76 -8.16 -17.78
C PHE A 368 -2.62 -9.17 -18.92
N GLY A 369 -2.82 -10.45 -18.66
CA GLY A 369 -2.78 -11.51 -19.65
C GLY A 369 -1.47 -12.31 -19.68
N ASP A 370 -0.71 -12.33 -18.61
CA ASP A 370 0.46 -13.20 -18.47
C ASP A 370 0.04 -14.67 -18.30
N HIS A 371 0.33 -15.49 -19.29
CA HIS A 371 0.01 -16.93 -19.31
C HIS A 371 1.03 -17.78 -18.54
N THR A 372 2.08 -17.20 -17.94
CA THR A 372 3.20 -17.96 -17.36
C THR A 372 3.16 -18.06 -15.84
N THR A 373 2.22 -17.38 -15.19
CA THR A 373 2.15 -17.25 -13.72
C THR A 373 1.61 -18.49 -12.99
N ALA A 374 0.95 -19.41 -13.71
CA ALA A 374 0.18 -20.52 -13.16
C ALA A 374 0.96 -21.41 -12.18
N VAL A 375 2.17 -21.84 -12.57
CA VAL A 375 2.99 -22.76 -11.74
C VAL A 375 3.37 -22.11 -10.42
N ARG A 376 3.79 -20.82 -10.46
CA ARG A 376 4.20 -20.14 -9.24
C ARG A 376 3.02 -19.81 -8.34
N LEU A 377 1.90 -19.35 -8.90
CA LEU A 377 0.68 -19.08 -8.13
C LEU A 377 0.11 -20.34 -7.48
N ALA A 378 0.19 -21.49 -8.14
CA ALA A 378 -0.18 -22.77 -7.54
C ALA A 378 0.69 -23.10 -6.31
N GLY A 379 2.00 -22.87 -6.38
CA GLY A 379 2.91 -23.06 -5.23
C GLY A 379 2.69 -22.09 -4.07
N LEU A 380 2.09 -20.92 -4.32
CA LEU A 380 1.78 -19.96 -3.28
C LEU A 380 0.50 -20.31 -2.49
N VAL A 381 -0.36 -21.19 -3.00
CA VAL A 381 -1.59 -21.62 -2.30
C VAL A 381 -1.27 -22.30 -0.97
N ASP A 382 -0.16 -23.04 -0.90
CA ASP A 382 0.28 -23.72 0.33
C ASP A 382 0.95 -22.77 1.33
N LEU A 383 1.40 -21.60 0.88
CA LEU A 383 2.12 -20.61 1.68
C LEU A 383 1.21 -19.48 2.18
N VAL A 384 0.21 -19.09 1.40
CA VAL A 384 -0.68 -17.97 1.70
C VAL A 384 -2.10 -18.46 1.89
N GLN A 385 -2.62 -18.30 3.09
CA GLN A 385 -4.00 -18.61 3.44
C GLN A 385 -4.96 -17.52 2.95
N GLY A 386 -6.26 -17.80 3.05
CA GLY A 386 -7.31 -16.87 2.63
C GLY A 386 -7.76 -17.08 1.19
N PRO A 387 -8.87 -16.43 0.79
CA PRO A 387 -9.54 -16.72 -0.47
C PRO A 387 -8.81 -16.21 -1.72
N ARG A 388 -7.87 -15.26 -1.59
CA ARG A 388 -7.14 -14.69 -2.73
C ARG A 388 -6.23 -15.71 -3.40
N ALA A 389 -5.47 -16.49 -2.63
CA ALA A 389 -4.48 -17.41 -3.19
C ALA A 389 -5.10 -18.47 -4.12
N PRO A 390 -6.13 -19.24 -3.70
CA PRO A 390 -6.76 -20.20 -4.60
C PRO A 390 -7.44 -19.55 -5.81
N ALA A 391 -8.04 -18.35 -5.67
CA ALA A 391 -8.66 -17.64 -6.78
C ALA A 391 -7.61 -17.17 -7.83
N ALA A 392 -6.47 -16.65 -7.38
CA ALA A 392 -5.38 -16.22 -8.25
C ALA A 392 -4.75 -17.42 -9.00
N ALA A 393 -4.55 -18.54 -8.30
CA ALA A 393 -4.04 -19.78 -8.90
C ALA A 393 -5.01 -20.35 -9.93
N ALA A 394 -6.30 -20.41 -9.62
CA ALA A 394 -7.33 -20.86 -10.56
C ALA A 394 -7.40 -19.97 -11.81
N HIS A 395 -7.35 -18.66 -11.62
CA HIS A 395 -7.33 -17.68 -12.72
C HIS A 395 -6.13 -17.90 -13.65
N ALA A 396 -4.92 -18.00 -13.09
CA ALA A 396 -3.71 -18.20 -13.87
C ALA A 396 -3.69 -19.54 -14.61
N ALA A 397 -4.13 -20.61 -13.96
CA ALA A 397 -4.25 -21.93 -14.58
C ALA A 397 -5.24 -21.92 -15.75
N ALA A 398 -6.41 -21.30 -15.55
CA ALA A 398 -7.45 -21.16 -16.58
C ALA A 398 -6.97 -20.33 -17.77
N LEU A 399 -6.26 -19.21 -17.50
CA LEU A 399 -5.71 -18.35 -18.54
C LEU A 399 -4.61 -19.08 -19.34
N GLY A 400 -3.72 -19.79 -18.65
CA GLY A 400 -2.65 -20.58 -19.27
C GLY A 400 -3.16 -21.71 -20.15
N ALA A 401 -4.24 -22.38 -19.72
CA ALA A 401 -4.91 -23.43 -20.48
C ALA A 401 -5.81 -22.91 -21.61
N GLY A 402 -6.14 -21.62 -21.62
CA GLY A 402 -7.14 -21.07 -22.54
C GLY A 402 -8.54 -21.63 -22.30
N ASP A 403 -8.87 -21.92 -21.03
CA ASP A 403 -10.18 -22.47 -20.64
C ASP A 403 -11.13 -21.35 -20.22
N GLY A 404 -12.07 -21.01 -21.11
CA GLY A 404 -13.07 -19.98 -20.85
C GLY A 404 -14.03 -20.31 -19.70
N GLY A 405 -14.35 -21.60 -19.47
CA GLY A 405 -15.21 -22.05 -18.39
C GLY A 405 -14.53 -21.84 -17.03
N ALA A 406 -13.29 -22.30 -16.92
CA ALA A 406 -12.48 -22.13 -15.71
C ALA A 406 -12.20 -20.63 -15.42
N LEU A 407 -12.06 -19.76 -16.43
CA LEU A 407 -11.97 -18.31 -16.25
C LEU A 407 -13.24 -17.71 -15.65
N VAL A 408 -14.43 -18.17 -16.10
CA VAL A 408 -15.71 -17.73 -15.49
C VAL A 408 -15.80 -18.18 -14.04
N ASP A 409 -15.33 -19.38 -13.71
CA ASP A 409 -15.34 -19.88 -12.33
C ASP A 409 -14.34 -19.11 -11.44
N ALA A 410 -13.15 -18.77 -11.95
CA ALA A 410 -12.21 -17.88 -11.26
C ALA A 410 -12.81 -16.47 -11.01
N SER A 411 -13.54 -15.92 -12.00
CA SER A 411 -14.28 -14.67 -11.84
C SER A 411 -15.25 -14.73 -10.65
N ARG A 412 -16.02 -15.82 -10.53
CA ARG A 412 -16.95 -16.02 -9.39
C ARG A 412 -16.23 -16.12 -8.04
N GLN A 413 -15.05 -16.76 -8.01
CA GLN A 413 -14.24 -16.83 -6.79
C GLN A 413 -13.79 -15.44 -6.33
N TYR A 414 -13.29 -14.60 -7.23
CA TYR A 414 -12.94 -13.22 -6.90
C TYR A 414 -14.15 -12.39 -6.45
N GLU A 415 -15.28 -12.53 -7.12
CA GLU A 415 -16.52 -11.84 -6.75
C GLU A 415 -16.99 -12.25 -5.35
N ALA A 416 -16.85 -13.52 -4.97
CA ALA A 416 -17.30 -14.05 -3.68
C ALA A 416 -16.64 -13.37 -2.48
N PHE A 417 -15.35 -13.00 -2.58
CA PHE A 417 -14.69 -12.23 -1.51
C PHE A 417 -14.59 -10.73 -1.79
N GLY A 418 -15.09 -10.26 -2.95
CA GLY A 418 -15.29 -8.85 -3.25
C GLY A 418 -14.20 -8.16 -4.09
N ASP A 419 -13.24 -8.87 -4.68
CA ASP A 419 -12.26 -8.32 -5.64
C ASP A 419 -12.89 -8.20 -7.03
N ARG A 420 -13.70 -7.14 -7.22
CA ARG A 420 -14.49 -6.96 -8.45
C ARG A 420 -13.65 -6.67 -9.68
N ILE A 421 -12.47 -6.04 -9.53
CA ILE A 421 -11.57 -5.79 -10.66
C ILE A 421 -11.03 -7.10 -11.20
N ALA A 422 -10.48 -7.96 -10.35
CA ALA A 422 -9.98 -9.26 -10.77
C ALA A 422 -11.11 -10.16 -11.32
N ALA A 423 -12.31 -10.09 -10.72
CA ALA A 423 -13.49 -10.78 -11.24
C ALA A 423 -13.86 -10.31 -12.67
N ALA A 424 -13.90 -9.00 -12.89
CA ALA A 424 -14.20 -8.40 -14.19
C ALA A 424 -13.14 -8.78 -15.25
N ASP A 425 -11.86 -8.77 -14.88
CA ASP A 425 -10.76 -9.12 -15.79
C ASP A 425 -10.79 -10.60 -16.18
N SER A 426 -11.02 -11.50 -15.23
CA SER A 426 -11.15 -12.93 -15.52
C SER A 426 -12.34 -13.22 -16.43
N ALA A 427 -13.51 -12.60 -16.17
CA ALA A 427 -14.67 -12.72 -17.05
C ALA A 427 -14.41 -12.15 -18.46
N ALA A 428 -13.71 -11.02 -18.55
CA ALA A 428 -13.33 -10.40 -19.81
C ALA A 428 -12.35 -11.27 -20.63
N GLN A 429 -11.40 -11.90 -19.96
CA GLN A 429 -10.49 -12.86 -20.59
C GLN A 429 -11.24 -14.10 -21.09
N ALA A 430 -12.27 -14.56 -20.36
CA ALA A 430 -13.14 -15.66 -20.83
C ALA A 430 -13.85 -15.29 -22.13
N VAL A 431 -14.32 -14.04 -22.29
CA VAL A 431 -14.91 -13.55 -23.55
C VAL A 431 -13.95 -13.78 -24.71
N VAL A 432 -12.70 -13.34 -24.56
CA VAL A 432 -11.68 -13.46 -25.62
C VAL A 432 -11.39 -14.92 -25.96
N VAL A 433 -11.31 -15.80 -24.95
CA VAL A 433 -11.09 -17.24 -25.15
C VAL A 433 -12.24 -17.87 -25.91
N TYR A 434 -13.49 -17.63 -25.49
CA TYR A 434 -14.69 -18.18 -26.16
C TYR A 434 -14.86 -17.64 -27.57
N GLN A 435 -14.57 -16.36 -27.83
CA GLN A 435 -14.62 -15.77 -29.17
C GLN A 435 -13.63 -16.48 -30.12
N ARG A 436 -12.39 -16.72 -29.66
CA ARG A 436 -11.37 -17.42 -30.43
C ARG A 436 -11.75 -18.87 -30.74
N ALA A 437 -12.44 -19.53 -29.80
CA ALA A 437 -12.93 -20.90 -29.93
C ALA A 437 -14.26 -21.02 -30.71
N GLY A 438 -14.90 -19.88 -31.06
CA GLY A 438 -16.18 -19.87 -31.79
C GLY A 438 -17.41 -20.12 -30.91
N PHE A 439 -17.29 -20.15 -29.60
CA PHE A 439 -18.39 -20.39 -28.66
C PHE A 439 -19.20 -19.10 -28.35
N ARG A 440 -19.95 -18.61 -29.35
CA ARG A 440 -20.67 -17.32 -29.29
C ARG A 440 -21.60 -17.17 -28.09
N GLY A 441 -22.37 -18.21 -27.72
CA GLY A 441 -23.29 -18.16 -26.59
C GLY A 441 -22.55 -17.97 -25.24
N ALA A 442 -21.47 -18.73 -25.03
CA ALA A 442 -20.63 -18.61 -23.84
C ALA A 442 -19.90 -17.24 -23.80
N ALA A 443 -19.39 -16.76 -24.93
CA ALA A 443 -18.79 -15.43 -25.05
C ALA A 443 -19.79 -14.31 -24.66
N MET A 444 -21.05 -14.40 -25.11
CA MET A 444 -22.09 -13.44 -24.75
C MET A 444 -22.38 -13.47 -23.24
N SER A 445 -22.52 -14.64 -22.62
CA SER A 445 -22.76 -14.76 -21.18
C SER A 445 -21.60 -14.21 -20.36
N ALA A 446 -20.35 -14.50 -20.74
CA ALA A 446 -19.16 -13.95 -20.11
C ALA A 446 -19.08 -12.42 -20.27
N SER A 447 -19.46 -11.89 -21.44
CA SER A 447 -19.51 -10.43 -21.69
C SER A 447 -20.51 -9.73 -20.80
N VAL A 448 -21.69 -10.29 -20.59
CA VAL A 448 -22.68 -9.73 -19.65
C VAL A 448 -22.13 -9.68 -18.21
N ALA A 449 -21.47 -10.76 -17.78
CA ALA A 449 -20.83 -10.78 -16.45
C ALA A 449 -19.71 -9.74 -16.33
N ALA A 450 -18.81 -9.65 -17.31
CA ALA A 450 -17.74 -8.68 -17.33
C ALA A 450 -18.26 -7.23 -17.32
N GLN A 451 -19.29 -6.91 -18.11
CA GLN A 451 -19.92 -5.60 -18.15
C GLN A 451 -20.61 -5.22 -16.83
N ARG A 452 -21.34 -6.17 -16.21
CA ARG A 452 -21.96 -5.94 -14.89
C ARG A 452 -20.89 -5.59 -13.84
N LEU A 453 -19.85 -6.43 -13.75
CA LEU A 453 -18.76 -6.21 -12.80
C LEU A 453 -18.02 -4.89 -13.06
N ALA A 454 -17.75 -4.56 -14.33
CA ALA A 454 -17.13 -3.29 -14.71
C ALA A 454 -17.99 -2.07 -14.33
N ALA A 455 -19.32 -2.17 -14.47
CA ALA A 455 -20.25 -1.13 -14.05
C ALA A 455 -20.23 -0.93 -12.53
N GLU A 456 -20.17 -2.01 -11.74
CA GLU A 456 -20.01 -1.96 -10.29
C GLU A 456 -18.67 -1.32 -9.87
N CYS A 457 -17.63 -1.47 -10.69
CA CYS A 457 -16.32 -0.83 -10.48
C CYS A 457 -16.28 0.66 -10.82
N ARG A 458 -17.36 1.25 -11.32
CA ARG A 458 -17.53 2.70 -11.55
C ARG A 458 -16.38 3.35 -12.32
N GLY A 459 -16.09 2.82 -13.50
CA GLY A 459 -15.11 3.41 -14.42
C GLY A 459 -13.89 2.54 -14.70
N ALA A 460 -13.93 1.25 -14.40
CA ALA A 460 -12.87 0.32 -14.76
C ALA A 460 -12.65 0.23 -16.27
N GLN A 461 -11.40 0.38 -16.70
CA GLN A 461 -10.94 0.26 -18.09
C GLN A 461 -9.61 -0.48 -18.15
N THR A 462 -9.60 -1.69 -17.60
CA THR A 462 -8.42 -2.54 -17.57
C THR A 462 -8.04 -3.06 -18.96
N PRO A 463 -6.82 -3.56 -19.18
CA PRO A 463 -6.43 -4.20 -20.43
C PRO A 463 -7.36 -5.35 -20.84
N ALA A 464 -7.80 -6.18 -19.88
CA ALA A 464 -8.70 -7.30 -20.16
C ALA A 464 -10.09 -6.84 -20.58
N LEU A 465 -10.68 -5.86 -19.90
CA LEU A 465 -11.97 -5.28 -20.25
C LEU A 465 -11.92 -4.62 -21.63
N ARG A 466 -10.88 -3.86 -21.94
CA ARG A 466 -10.70 -3.28 -23.28
C ARG A 466 -10.57 -4.36 -24.36
N ALA A 467 -9.88 -5.47 -24.06
CA ALA A 467 -9.75 -6.57 -25.00
C ALA A 467 -11.08 -7.27 -25.29
N ALA A 468 -11.97 -7.39 -24.32
CA ALA A 468 -13.27 -8.04 -24.44
C ALA A 468 -14.32 -7.22 -25.18
N THR A 469 -14.25 -5.88 -25.09
CA THR A 469 -15.20 -4.97 -25.79
C THR A 469 -14.92 -4.83 -27.27
N TRP A 470 -13.79 -5.36 -27.75
CA TRP A 470 -13.34 -5.16 -29.10
C TRP A 470 -13.49 -6.42 -29.98
N GLU A 471 -14.44 -6.42 -30.89
CA GLU A 471 -14.37 -7.20 -32.16
C GLU A 471 -13.20 -6.67 -33.01
N GLN A 472 -11.98 -6.73 -32.53
CA GLN A 472 -10.88 -6.02 -33.18
C GLN A 472 -10.01 -6.92 -34.04
N PRO A 473 -9.66 -6.43 -35.22
CA PRO A 473 -8.80 -7.14 -36.16
C PRO A 473 -7.33 -7.23 -35.71
N PHE A 474 -6.95 -6.66 -34.56
CA PHE A 474 -5.56 -6.59 -34.10
C PHE A 474 -5.22 -7.62 -33.01
N THR A 475 -4.02 -8.20 -33.07
CA THR A 475 -3.46 -8.99 -31.96
C THR A 475 -3.11 -8.08 -30.76
N VAL A 476 -2.96 -8.66 -29.56
CA VAL A 476 -2.54 -7.93 -28.35
C VAL A 476 -1.28 -7.10 -28.63
N ARG A 477 -0.27 -7.72 -29.29
CA ARG A 477 1.00 -7.06 -29.60
C ARG A 477 0.85 -5.95 -30.66
N GLN A 478 -0.01 -6.14 -31.64
CA GLN A 478 -0.31 -5.09 -32.62
C GLN A 478 -0.99 -3.89 -31.98
N ARG A 479 -1.95 -4.12 -31.08
CA ARG A 479 -2.62 -3.06 -30.33
C ARG A 479 -1.64 -2.26 -29.48
N GLU A 480 -0.79 -2.94 -28.73
CA GLU A 480 0.22 -2.32 -27.90
C GLU A 480 1.12 -1.38 -28.72
N ILE A 481 1.62 -1.86 -29.86
CA ILE A 481 2.44 -1.07 -30.77
C ILE A 481 1.67 0.13 -31.34
N ILE A 482 0.41 -0.07 -31.78
CA ILE A 482 -0.42 1.01 -32.33
C ILE A 482 -0.77 2.03 -31.23
N SER A 483 -1.05 1.59 -30.00
CA SER A 483 -1.32 2.48 -28.88
C SER A 483 -0.11 3.37 -28.55
N LEU A 484 1.10 2.83 -28.57
CA LEU A 484 2.33 3.61 -28.39
C LEU A 484 2.57 4.57 -29.57
N ALA A 485 2.27 4.12 -30.80
CA ALA A 485 2.31 4.99 -31.99
C ALA A 485 1.30 6.15 -31.91
N ALA A 486 0.11 5.91 -31.37
CA ALA A 486 -0.91 6.94 -31.12
C ALA A 486 -0.48 7.99 -30.11
N ARG A 487 0.46 7.65 -29.24
CA ARG A 487 1.08 8.58 -28.29
C ARG A 487 2.27 9.36 -28.88
N GLY A 488 2.51 9.22 -30.16
CA GLY A 488 3.56 9.93 -30.88
C GLY A 488 4.95 9.28 -30.85
N LEU A 489 5.10 8.07 -30.27
CA LEU A 489 6.39 7.39 -30.23
C LEU A 489 6.81 6.94 -31.64
N SER A 490 8.09 7.13 -31.97
CA SER A 490 8.72 6.58 -33.17
C SER A 490 8.86 5.06 -33.08
N ASN A 491 9.08 4.38 -34.21
CA ASN A 491 9.31 2.93 -34.22
C ASN A 491 10.53 2.51 -33.40
N LYS A 492 11.54 3.39 -33.28
CA LYS A 492 12.72 3.16 -32.44
C LYS A 492 12.36 3.20 -30.97
N GLU A 493 11.65 4.23 -30.51
CA GLU A 493 11.22 4.36 -29.12
C GLU A 493 10.27 3.23 -28.71
N ILE A 494 9.39 2.79 -29.62
CA ILE A 494 8.52 1.62 -29.42
C ILE A 494 9.36 0.35 -29.29
N ALA A 495 10.35 0.18 -30.16
CA ALA A 495 11.25 -0.98 -30.13
C ALA A 495 12.04 -1.05 -28.83
N ASP A 496 12.61 0.07 -28.39
CA ASP A 496 13.35 0.19 -27.12
C ASP A 496 12.43 -0.12 -25.91
N ARG A 497 11.24 0.47 -25.90
CA ARG A 497 10.26 0.29 -24.81
C ARG A 497 9.72 -1.15 -24.70
N LEU A 498 9.57 -1.82 -25.83
CA LEU A 498 9.00 -3.19 -25.90
C LEU A 498 10.07 -4.27 -25.98
N THR A 499 11.35 -3.91 -25.85
CA THR A 499 12.50 -4.82 -25.93
C THR A 499 12.46 -5.68 -27.19
N MET A 500 12.29 -5.04 -28.36
CA MET A 500 12.21 -5.71 -29.65
C MET A 500 12.98 -4.95 -30.75
N SER A 501 13.15 -5.57 -31.91
CA SER A 501 13.81 -4.89 -33.04
C SER A 501 12.85 -3.90 -33.74
N ILE A 502 13.39 -2.81 -34.30
CA ILE A 502 12.64 -1.85 -35.11
C ILE A 502 11.92 -2.57 -36.25
N ARG A 503 12.59 -3.52 -36.90
CA ARG A 503 12.00 -4.35 -37.98
C ARG A 503 10.79 -5.15 -37.51
N SER A 504 10.79 -5.62 -36.25
CA SER A 504 9.64 -6.31 -35.66
C SER A 504 8.47 -5.37 -35.46
N VAL A 505 8.73 -4.12 -35.00
CA VAL A 505 7.69 -3.08 -34.86
C VAL A 505 7.06 -2.78 -36.21
N GLU A 506 7.88 -2.54 -37.23
CA GLU A 506 7.43 -2.29 -38.61
C GLU A 506 6.62 -3.46 -39.17
N GLY A 507 7.06 -4.68 -38.94
CA GLY A 507 6.33 -5.89 -39.36
C GLY A 507 4.98 -6.04 -38.68
N HIS A 508 4.85 -5.66 -37.41
CA HIS A 508 3.57 -5.64 -36.72
C HIS A 508 2.63 -4.56 -37.24
N LEU A 509 3.11 -3.33 -37.46
CA LEU A 509 2.34 -2.24 -38.03
C LEU A 509 1.87 -2.56 -39.45
N PHE A 510 2.75 -3.10 -40.30
CA PHE A 510 2.42 -3.50 -41.66
C PHE A 510 1.31 -4.55 -41.68
N ARG A 511 1.44 -5.65 -40.93
CA ARG A 511 0.42 -6.70 -40.85
C ARG A 511 -0.92 -6.15 -40.28
N ALA A 512 -0.86 -5.23 -39.33
CA ALA A 512 -2.05 -4.59 -38.81
C ALA A 512 -2.73 -3.71 -39.87
N SER A 513 -1.98 -2.89 -40.59
CA SER A 513 -2.49 -2.07 -41.69
C SER A 513 -3.13 -2.90 -42.80
N GLN A 514 -2.48 -3.99 -43.23
CA GLN A 514 -3.04 -4.93 -44.22
C GLN A 514 -4.39 -5.52 -43.78
N ARG A 515 -4.53 -5.85 -42.49
CA ARG A 515 -5.73 -6.50 -41.93
C ARG A 515 -6.94 -5.56 -41.91
N VAL A 516 -6.74 -4.27 -41.69
CA VAL A 516 -7.82 -3.28 -41.61
C VAL A 516 -7.93 -2.38 -42.83
N GLY A 517 -7.09 -2.60 -43.86
CA GLY A 517 -7.07 -1.78 -45.07
C GLY A 517 -6.57 -0.35 -44.84
N ALA A 518 -5.79 -0.10 -43.77
CA ALA A 518 -5.22 1.22 -43.50
C ALA A 518 -4.04 1.49 -44.44
N ASN A 519 -4.01 2.66 -45.06
CA ASN A 519 -2.96 3.10 -45.99
C ASN A 519 -1.91 4.01 -45.34
N SER A 520 -2.13 4.45 -44.11
CA SER A 520 -1.17 5.27 -43.37
C SER A 520 -1.16 4.92 -41.88
N ARG A 521 -0.13 5.40 -41.18
CA ARG A 521 0.01 5.25 -39.73
C ARG A 521 -1.10 5.99 -38.98
N GLU A 522 -1.46 7.20 -39.44
CA GLU A 522 -2.53 8.01 -38.88
C GLU A 522 -3.88 7.35 -39.02
N GLN A 523 -4.15 6.75 -40.18
CA GLN A 523 -5.37 5.99 -40.41
C GLN A 523 -5.45 4.74 -39.52
N LEU A 524 -4.33 4.03 -39.33
CA LEU A 524 -4.26 2.89 -38.43
C LEU A 524 -4.53 3.30 -36.96
N ILE A 525 -3.98 4.44 -36.54
CA ILE A 525 -4.22 5.04 -35.22
C ILE A 525 -5.69 5.45 -35.06
N SER A 526 -6.27 6.12 -36.07
CA SER A 526 -7.66 6.54 -36.05
C SER A 526 -8.63 5.36 -35.92
N ILE A 527 -8.37 4.24 -36.63
CA ILE A 527 -9.15 2.99 -36.50
C ILE A 527 -9.05 2.44 -35.06
N LEU A 528 -7.90 2.55 -34.43
CA LEU A 528 -7.73 2.12 -33.03
C LEU A 528 -8.49 3.03 -32.06
N GLN A 529 -8.59 4.34 -32.30
CA GLN A 529 -9.21 5.33 -31.42
C GLN A 529 -10.71 5.48 -31.64
N GLY A 530 -11.21 5.14 -32.82
CA GLY A 530 -12.61 5.33 -33.23
C GLY A 530 -13.48 4.09 -33.13
N SER A 531 -12.96 3.02 -32.56
CA SER A 531 -13.68 1.77 -32.33
C SER A 531 -14.04 1.58 -30.85
#